data_bf151c35c8af1a1bd6aa67d507255df9
#
_entry.id   bf151c35c8af1a1bd6aa67d507255df9
#
_cell.length_a   1.000
_cell.length_b   1.000
_cell.length_c   1.000
_cell.angle_alpha   90.00
_cell.angle_beta   90.00
_cell.angle_gamma   90.00
#
_symmetry.space_group_name_H-M   'P 1'
#
loop_
_entity.id
_entity.type
_entity.pdbx_description
1 polymer ?
#
loop_
_entity_poly.entity_id
_entity_poly.type
_entity_poly.pdbx_seq_one_letter_code
_entity_poly.pdbx_strand_id
1 'polypeptide(L)'
;VTPASTGNVTDFGDLVVGSAFNGHQSSSGIRGVFHTGSRSAANGGSYHDDIDYITIASTGNASNFGQLDKDRAGSAGSGNGIRGIWWAGTYNAVPTDTLEIQYITFASTGNATDFGDMVRIVREHGACGNADRNMAFGGFYGSLQDTIEYINPASTGNTTDFGNLLNGTYIIDGAETAIRGIMIGGSGAVSYENTIQYVTFASTGNSTDFGNLTVGRYAHASGSGA
;
A
#
# COMPACT_ATOMS: atom_id res chain seq x y z
N VAL A 1 -16.01 11.04 7.86
CA VAL A 1 -17.29 10.36 7.59
C VAL A 1 -17.41 9.17 8.51
N THR A 2 -18.53 9.04 9.19
CA THR A 2 -18.83 7.85 9.98
C THR A 2 -19.51 6.83 9.07
N PRO A 3 -19.00 5.60 8.93
CA PRO A 3 -19.56 4.62 8.00
C PRO A 3 -21.04 4.28 8.25
N ALA A 4 -21.51 4.51 9.49
CA ALA A 4 -22.91 4.26 9.87
C ALA A 4 -23.88 5.39 9.49
N SER A 5 -23.40 6.50 8.93
CA SER A 5 -24.25 7.64 8.56
C SER A 5 -23.81 8.25 7.24
N THR A 6 -24.78 8.75 6.45
CA THR A 6 -24.48 9.56 5.28
C THR A 6 -24.21 11.00 5.70
N GLY A 7 -23.29 11.69 5.02
CA GLY A 7 -22.96 13.08 5.29
C GLY A 7 -21.72 13.56 4.55
N ASN A 8 -21.46 14.85 4.65
CA ASN A 8 -20.25 15.44 4.10
C ASN A 8 -19.03 15.09 4.96
N VAL A 9 -17.87 15.10 4.34
CA VAL A 9 -16.59 14.94 5.02
C VAL A 9 -16.34 16.19 5.89
N THR A 10 -15.84 15.97 7.09
CA THR A 10 -15.31 17.02 7.96
C THR A 10 -13.80 17.01 7.88
N ASP A 11 -13.18 18.17 7.92
CA ASP A 11 -11.73 18.30 7.98
C ASP A 11 -11.19 17.58 9.22
N PHE A 12 -10.19 16.74 9.00
CA PHE A 12 -9.50 16.02 10.07
C PHE A 12 -8.22 16.72 10.52
N GLY A 13 -7.49 17.32 9.57
CA GLY A 13 -6.19 17.97 9.74
C GLY A 13 -5.29 17.77 8.52
N ASP A 14 -4.09 18.35 8.60
CA ASP A 14 -3.10 18.37 7.53
C ASP A 14 -1.97 17.38 7.77
N LEU A 15 -1.37 16.85 6.68
CA LEU A 15 -0.09 16.16 6.71
C LEU A 15 1.03 17.16 7.07
N VAL A 16 2.14 16.67 7.64
CA VAL A 16 3.32 17.52 7.94
C VAL A 16 3.88 18.10 6.65
N VAL A 17 3.87 17.32 5.59
CA VAL A 17 4.30 17.74 4.26
C VAL A 17 3.29 17.29 3.22
N GLY A 18 2.93 18.19 2.30
CA GLY A 18 2.02 17.86 1.21
C GLY A 18 2.59 16.79 0.28
N SER A 19 1.87 15.69 0.14
CA SER A 19 2.16 14.60 -0.80
C SER A 19 1.37 14.81 -2.10
N ALA A 20 1.96 14.47 -3.25
CA ALA A 20 1.32 14.61 -4.55
C ALA A 20 0.92 13.27 -5.16
N PHE A 21 1.77 12.25 -5.06
CA PHE A 21 1.56 10.93 -5.67
C PHE A 21 2.14 9.82 -4.82
N ASN A 22 1.46 8.67 -4.85
CA ASN A 22 1.99 7.40 -4.36
C ASN A 22 2.38 7.39 -2.87
N GLY A 23 1.68 8.18 -2.05
CA GLY A 23 1.70 8.02 -0.62
C GLY A 23 0.88 6.79 -0.25
N HIS A 24 1.48 5.86 0.47
CA HIS A 24 0.82 4.66 0.93
C HIS A 24 0.66 4.66 2.44
N GLN A 25 -0.41 4.07 2.89
CA GLN A 25 -0.82 4.10 4.28
C GLN A 25 -0.84 2.70 4.90
N SER A 26 -0.70 2.69 6.20
CA SER A 26 -0.96 1.53 7.04
C SER A 26 -1.60 2.01 8.35
N SER A 27 -2.38 1.18 9.00
CA SER A 27 -3.05 1.58 10.23
C SER A 27 -3.09 0.48 11.28
N SER A 28 -3.16 0.94 12.53
CA SER A 28 -3.64 0.16 13.66
C SER A 28 -5.02 0.68 14.07
N GLY A 29 -5.65 0.10 15.07
CA GLY A 29 -6.89 0.68 15.61
C GLY A 29 -6.71 2.05 16.29
N ILE A 30 -5.47 2.55 16.45
CA ILE A 30 -5.15 3.77 17.19
C ILE A 30 -4.47 4.80 16.30
N ARG A 31 -3.55 4.39 15.42
CA ARG A 31 -2.75 5.27 14.55
C ARG A 31 -2.98 4.96 13.08
N GLY A 32 -3.18 6.00 12.28
CA GLY A 32 -2.99 5.97 10.83
C GLY A 32 -1.59 6.49 10.53
N VAL A 33 -0.80 5.78 9.74
CA VAL A 33 0.58 6.11 9.39
C VAL A 33 0.69 6.21 7.88
N PHE A 34 1.35 7.25 7.40
CA PHE A 34 1.43 7.61 5.99
C PHE A 34 2.88 7.81 5.58
N HIS A 35 3.32 7.14 4.53
CA HIS A 35 4.54 7.48 3.83
C HIS A 35 4.23 8.55 2.79
N THR A 36 5.00 9.61 2.73
CA THR A 36 4.69 10.77 1.89
C THR A 36 4.92 10.55 0.39
N GLY A 37 5.74 9.59 0.00
CA GLY A 37 5.99 9.28 -1.41
C GLY A 37 6.68 10.42 -2.15
N SER A 38 6.06 10.96 -3.21
CA SER A 38 6.59 12.11 -3.93
C SER A 38 5.88 13.42 -3.56
N ARG A 39 6.62 14.51 -3.54
CA ARG A 39 6.07 15.86 -3.40
C ARG A 39 5.70 16.45 -4.75
N SER A 40 4.77 17.39 -4.75
CA SER A 40 4.47 18.17 -5.95
C SER A 40 5.67 19.02 -6.38
N ALA A 41 5.76 19.37 -7.67
CA ALA A 41 6.78 20.26 -8.19
C ALA A 41 6.84 21.62 -7.42
N ALA A 42 5.69 22.09 -6.92
CA ALA A 42 5.62 23.30 -6.08
C ALA A 42 6.34 23.15 -4.73
N ASN A 43 6.56 21.93 -4.26
CA ASN A 43 7.23 21.61 -2.99
C ASN A 43 8.58 20.89 -3.19
N GLY A 44 9.22 21.08 -4.34
CA GLY A 44 10.54 20.54 -4.62
C GLY A 44 10.60 19.29 -5.51
N GLY A 45 9.48 18.67 -5.84
CA GLY A 45 9.34 17.63 -6.88
C GLY A 45 10.19 16.36 -6.71
N SER A 46 10.63 16.04 -5.49
CA SER A 46 11.48 14.88 -5.19
C SER A 46 10.71 13.80 -4.42
N TYR A 47 11.24 12.60 -4.40
CA TYR A 47 10.78 11.54 -3.50
C TYR A 47 11.23 11.84 -2.08
N HIS A 48 10.58 11.27 -1.11
CA HIS A 48 10.86 11.48 0.30
C HIS A 48 10.78 10.15 1.07
N ASP A 49 11.46 10.14 2.21
CA ASP A 49 11.50 9.03 3.16
C ASP A 49 10.62 9.28 4.39
N ASP A 50 10.01 10.45 4.51
CA ASP A 50 9.22 10.84 5.68
C ASP A 50 8.01 9.93 5.90
N ILE A 51 7.83 9.53 7.15
CA ILE A 51 6.66 8.81 7.64
C ILE A 51 5.94 9.72 8.65
N ASP A 52 4.69 10.03 8.38
CA ASP A 52 3.82 10.82 9.24
C ASP A 52 2.75 9.95 9.89
N TYR A 53 2.21 10.38 11.02
CA TYR A 53 1.08 9.69 11.65
C TYR A 53 0.03 10.63 12.23
N ILE A 54 -1.17 10.11 12.35
CA ILE A 54 -2.28 10.72 13.10
C ILE A 54 -2.76 9.76 14.19
N THR A 55 -3.39 10.31 15.22
CA THR A 55 -4.19 9.55 16.19
C THR A 55 -5.63 9.49 15.69
N ILE A 56 -6.14 8.30 15.35
CA ILE A 56 -7.44 8.15 14.65
C ILE A 56 -8.62 8.67 15.50
N ALA A 57 -8.53 8.58 16.81
CA ALA A 57 -9.62 8.95 17.71
C ALA A 57 -9.81 10.48 17.89
N SER A 58 -8.88 11.31 17.41
CA SER A 58 -8.95 12.77 17.59
C SER A 58 -8.53 13.49 16.32
N THR A 59 -9.30 14.50 15.91
CA THR A 59 -8.92 15.39 14.82
C THR A 59 -7.68 16.20 15.19
N GLY A 60 -6.83 16.47 14.21
CA GLY A 60 -5.60 17.23 14.37
C GLY A 60 -4.60 16.91 13.25
N ASN A 61 -3.61 17.78 13.11
CA ASN A 61 -2.56 17.61 12.10
C ASN A 61 -1.70 16.38 12.40
N ALA A 62 -1.13 15.82 11.36
CA ALA A 62 -0.17 14.74 11.46
C ALA A 62 1.11 15.19 12.17
N SER A 63 1.80 14.24 12.75
CA SER A 63 3.10 14.40 13.38
C SER A 63 4.10 13.48 12.72
N ASN A 64 5.39 13.83 12.73
CA ASN A 64 6.43 12.97 12.20
C ASN A 64 6.52 11.67 13.03
N PHE A 65 6.52 10.54 12.35
CA PHE A 65 6.70 9.22 12.95
C PHE A 65 8.17 8.78 12.92
N GLY A 66 8.84 9.02 11.81
CA GLY A 66 10.20 8.60 11.48
C GLY A 66 10.42 8.63 9.98
N GLN A 67 11.35 7.82 9.49
CA GLN A 67 11.74 7.80 8.08
C GLN A 67 11.92 6.36 7.59
N LEU A 68 11.71 6.13 6.30
CA LEU A 68 12.27 4.99 5.58
C LEU A 68 13.80 5.16 5.46
N ASP A 69 14.50 4.14 5.03
CA ASP A 69 15.96 4.21 4.85
C ASP A 69 16.39 5.09 3.66
N LYS A 70 15.51 5.29 2.69
CA LYS A 70 15.74 6.06 1.46
C LYS A 70 14.46 6.70 0.93
N ASP A 71 14.65 7.82 0.24
CA ASP A 71 13.59 8.48 -0.53
C ASP A 71 12.99 7.52 -1.56
N ARG A 72 11.69 7.27 -1.50
CA ARG A 72 11.00 6.38 -2.46
C ARG A 72 9.60 6.84 -2.82
N ALA A 73 9.12 6.37 -3.97
CA ALA A 73 7.76 6.52 -4.43
C ALA A 73 7.27 5.23 -5.11
N GLY A 74 5.98 5.13 -5.40
CA GLY A 74 5.42 3.94 -6.06
C GLY A 74 5.54 2.65 -5.24
N SER A 75 5.79 2.78 -3.92
CA SER A 75 5.70 1.68 -2.97
C SER A 75 4.23 1.34 -2.69
N ALA A 76 3.96 0.23 -2.05
CA ALA A 76 2.64 -0.07 -1.49
C ALA A 76 2.72 -0.16 0.04
N GLY A 77 1.59 -0.01 0.73
CA GLY A 77 1.51 -0.10 2.18
C GLY A 77 0.50 -1.15 2.63
N SER A 78 0.82 -1.89 3.66
CA SER A 78 -0.08 -2.82 4.34
C SER A 78 0.26 -2.92 5.82
N GLY A 79 -0.46 -3.72 6.60
CA GLY A 79 -0.13 -3.91 8.00
C GLY A 79 -0.99 -4.97 8.67
N ASN A 80 -0.67 -5.25 9.94
CA ASN A 80 -1.39 -6.23 10.74
C ASN A 80 -1.92 -5.67 12.08
N GLY A 81 -1.98 -4.33 12.19
CA GLY A 81 -2.37 -3.65 13.42
C GLY A 81 -1.24 -3.51 14.45
N ILE A 82 -0.13 -4.24 14.32
CA ILE A 82 1.08 -4.16 15.15
C ILE A 82 2.22 -3.53 14.35
N ARG A 83 2.42 -3.96 13.11
CA ARG A 83 3.43 -3.48 12.16
C ARG A 83 2.76 -2.84 10.95
N GLY A 84 3.27 -1.69 10.52
CA GLY A 84 3.06 -1.14 9.19
C GLY A 84 4.20 -1.56 8.28
N ILE A 85 3.89 -1.98 7.06
CA ILE A 85 4.82 -2.54 6.08
C ILE A 85 4.79 -1.67 4.83
N TRP A 86 5.96 -1.31 4.30
CA TRP A 86 6.12 -0.66 2.99
C TRP A 86 6.92 -1.57 2.06
N TRP A 87 6.36 -1.77 0.88
CA TRP A 87 6.85 -2.72 -0.12
C TRP A 87 7.53 -1.99 -1.26
N ALA A 88 8.73 -2.41 -1.65
CA ALA A 88 9.42 -2.01 -2.87
C ALA A 88 9.26 -0.53 -3.27
N GLY A 89 9.14 -0.23 -4.57
CA GLY A 89 9.00 1.10 -5.12
C GLY A 89 10.22 1.55 -5.91
N THR A 90 10.32 2.86 -6.16
CA THR A 90 11.41 3.49 -6.93
C THR A 90 12.14 4.51 -6.09
N TYR A 91 13.48 4.52 -6.13
CA TYR A 91 14.34 5.52 -5.49
C TYR A 91 14.57 6.75 -6.38
N ASN A 92 14.88 7.88 -5.75
CA ASN A 92 15.00 9.20 -6.40
C ASN A 92 16.26 9.38 -7.25
N ALA A 93 17.36 8.73 -6.94
CA ALA A 93 18.70 9.11 -7.45
C ALA A 93 19.00 8.68 -8.89
N VAL A 94 18.40 7.65 -9.37
CA VAL A 94 18.28 7.12 -10.74
C VAL A 94 17.05 6.27 -10.67
N PRO A 95 16.25 6.08 -11.70
CA PRO A 95 15.08 5.22 -11.60
C PRO A 95 15.54 3.78 -11.29
N THR A 96 15.82 3.53 -10.02
CA THR A 96 16.26 2.25 -9.50
C THR A 96 15.12 1.73 -8.65
N ASP A 97 14.30 0.91 -9.28
CA ASP A 97 13.27 0.15 -8.59
C ASP A 97 13.95 -0.81 -7.60
N THR A 98 13.30 -1.07 -6.47
CA THR A 98 13.87 -1.88 -5.39
C THR A 98 13.06 -3.12 -5.09
N LEU A 99 13.68 -4.06 -4.37
CA LEU A 99 13.05 -5.25 -3.77
C LEU A 99 12.68 -5.03 -2.30
N GLU A 100 13.31 -4.03 -1.66
CA GLU A 100 13.29 -3.86 -0.20
C GLU A 100 11.89 -3.72 0.38
N ILE A 101 11.65 -4.46 1.45
CA ILE A 101 10.47 -4.32 2.30
C ILE A 101 10.94 -3.74 3.63
N GLN A 102 10.25 -2.72 4.12
CA GLN A 102 10.54 -2.12 5.40
C GLN A 102 9.32 -2.10 6.30
N TYR A 103 9.53 -2.06 7.61
CA TYR A 103 8.44 -2.00 8.57
C TYR A 103 8.70 -1.04 9.72
N ILE A 104 7.61 -0.58 10.32
CA ILE A 104 7.57 0.09 11.62
C ILE A 104 6.73 -0.72 12.60
N THR A 105 6.88 -0.41 13.88
CA THR A 105 5.96 -0.87 14.92
C THR A 105 5.07 0.32 15.34
N PHE A 106 3.75 0.18 15.26
CA PHE A 106 2.83 1.30 15.56
C PHE A 106 2.92 1.83 16.99
N ALA A 107 3.38 1.02 17.93
CA ALA A 107 3.43 1.39 19.35
C ALA A 107 4.39 2.53 19.67
N SER A 108 5.49 2.69 18.90
CA SER A 108 6.52 3.70 19.13
C SER A 108 6.94 4.36 17.85
N THR A 109 7.15 5.69 17.88
CA THR A 109 7.75 6.43 16.76
C THR A 109 9.21 6.04 16.59
N GLY A 110 9.69 6.10 15.36
CA GLY A 110 11.07 5.76 15.00
C GLY A 110 11.16 5.40 13.51
N ASN A 111 12.38 5.30 13.02
CA ASN A 111 12.64 4.95 11.63
C ASN A 111 12.21 3.50 11.32
N ALA A 112 11.88 3.26 10.07
CA ALA A 112 11.60 1.94 9.57
C ALA A 112 12.86 1.05 9.65
N THR A 113 12.61 -0.24 9.74
CA THR A 113 13.64 -1.28 9.81
C THR A 113 13.46 -2.21 8.63
N ASP A 114 14.56 -2.76 8.13
CA ASP A 114 14.55 -3.78 7.09
C ASP A 114 13.70 -4.98 7.54
N PHE A 115 12.80 -5.40 6.65
CA PHE A 115 11.96 -6.59 6.84
C PHE A 115 12.51 -7.77 6.04
N GLY A 116 13.05 -7.52 4.86
CA GLY A 116 13.49 -8.48 3.85
C GLY A 116 13.18 -7.98 2.45
N ASP A 117 13.19 -8.88 1.47
CA ASP A 117 13.04 -8.54 0.06
C ASP A 117 11.85 -9.24 -0.59
N MET A 118 11.28 -8.57 -1.60
CA MET A 118 10.41 -9.20 -2.58
C MET A 118 11.22 -10.14 -3.49
N VAL A 119 10.58 -11.14 -4.07
CA VAL A 119 11.23 -12.02 -5.08
C VAL A 119 11.54 -11.26 -6.35
N ARG A 120 10.81 -10.18 -6.63
CA ARG A 120 10.97 -9.40 -7.86
C ARG A 120 10.96 -7.90 -7.61
N ILE A 121 11.70 -7.18 -8.45
CA ILE A 121 11.66 -5.72 -8.51
C ILE A 121 10.29 -5.30 -9.07
N VAL A 122 9.64 -4.32 -8.40
CA VAL A 122 8.34 -3.81 -8.83
C VAL A 122 8.06 -2.44 -8.26
N ARG A 123 7.28 -1.62 -8.97
CA ARG A 123 6.72 -0.35 -8.51
C ARG A 123 5.24 -0.24 -8.87
N GLU A 124 4.54 0.70 -8.25
CA GLU A 124 3.14 1.01 -8.55
C GLU A 124 2.23 -0.22 -8.45
N HIS A 125 2.54 -1.08 -7.50
CA HIS A 125 1.80 -2.28 -7.15
C HIS A 125 0.82 -1.98 -6.02
N GLY A 126 -0.13 -2.88 -5.79
CA GLY A 126 -1.04 -2.81 -4.65
C GLY A 126 -0.59 -3.69 -3.51
N ALA A 127 -1.15 -3.44 -2.33
CA ALA A 127 -0.96 -4.29 -1.16
C ALA A 127 -2.22 -4.35 -0.30
N CYS A 128 -2.37 -5.42 0.42
CA CYS A 128 -3.38 -5.59 1.48
C CYS A 128 -2.91 -6.65 2.48
N GLY A 129 -3.57 -6.77 3.62
CA GLY A 129 -3.13 -7.75 4.59
C GLY A 129 -4.08 -7.96 5.75
N ASN A 130 -3.89 -9.07 6.44
CA ASN A 130 -4.54 -9.36 7.72
C ASN A 130 -3.48 -9.61 8.81
N ALA A 131 -3.91 -10.13 9.96
CA ALA A 131 -3.02 -10.41 11.08
C ALA A 131 -1.88 -11.38 10.76
N ASP A 132 -2.11 -12.34 9.86
CA ASP A 132 -1.23 -13.47 9.58
C ASP A 132 -0.48 -13.36 8.26
N ARG A 133 -1.03 -12.66 7.27
CA ARG A 133 -0.45 -12.50 5.93
C ARG A 133 -0.65 -11.09 5.41
N ASN A 134 0.44 -10.51 4.94
CA ASN A 134 0.41 -9.29 4.14
C ASN A 134 0.88 -9.63 2.74
N MET A 135 0.25 -9.04 1.73
CA MET A 135 0.47 -9.35 0.32
C MET A 135 0.75 -8.09 -0.48
N ALA A 136 1.61 -8.23 -1.48
CA ALA A 136 1.81 -7.27 -2.55
C ALA A 136 1.45 -7.94 -3.89
N PHE A 137 0.85 -7.19 -4.81
CA PHE A 137 0.32 -7.75 -6.05
C PHE A 137 0.37 -6.76 -7.21
N GLY A 138 0.51 -7.32 -8.42
CA GLY A 138 0.57 -6.53 -9.64
C GLY A 138 1.81 -5.64 -9.74
N GLY A 139 1.66 -4.47 -10.35
CA GLY A 139 2.72 -3.48 -10.52
C GLY A 139 3.42 -3.54 -11.87
N PHE A 140 4.50 -2.79 -12.00
CA PHE A 140 5.23 -2.64 -13.24
C PHE A 140 6.74 -2.78 -13.05
N TYR A 141 7.39 -3.56 -13.89
CA TYR A 141 8.84 -3.58 -14.10
C TYR A 141 9.14 -4.10 -15.52
N GLY A 142 9.41 -3.19 -16.45
CA GLY A 142 9.56 -3.52 -17.87
C GLY A 142 8.27 -4.01 -18.55
N SER A 143 7.39 -4.66 -17.81
CA SER A 143 6.06 -5.12 -18.23
C SER A 143 5.10 -5.10 -17.05
N LEU A 144 3.80 -5.22 -17.35
CA LEU A 144 2.77 -5.41 -16.32
C LEU A 144 2.99 -6.74 -15.60
N GLN A 145 2.83 -6.73 -14.29
CA GLN A 145 2.99 -7.90 -13.44
C GLN A 145 1.62 -8.41 -12.96
N ASP A 146 1.50 -9.72 -12.86
CA ASP A 146 0.31 -10.40 -12.35
C ASP A 146 0.57 -11.16 -11.03
N THR A 147 1.82 -11.24 -10.60
CA THR A 147 2.23 -12.02 -9.42
C THR A 147 1.65 -11.43 -8.14
N ILE A 148 1.25 -12.32 -7.23
CA ILE A 148 0.91 -12.01 -5.84
C ILE A 148 1.98 -12.64 -4.96
N GLU A 149 2.63 -11.85 -4.12
CA GLU A 149 3.62 -12.30 -3.15
C GLU A 149 3.14 -12.00 -1.74
N TYR A 150 3.57 -12.77 -0.74
CA TYR A 150 3.17 -12.55 0.64
C TYR A 150 4.31 -12.73 1.64
N ILE A 151 4.12 -12.16 2.82
CA ILE A 151 4.94 -12.34 4.02
C ILE A 151 4.05 -12.73 5.21
N ASN A 152 4.68 -13.30 6.24
CA ASN A 152 4.12 -13.31 7.58
C ASN A 152 4.58 -12.04 8.31
N PRO A 153 3.70 -11.08 8.63
CA PRO A 153 4.12 -9.80 9.21
C PRO A 153 4.71 -9.91 10.64
N ALA A 154 4.57 -11.05 11.31
CA ALA A 154 5.14 -11.25 12.64
C ALA A 154 6.64 -11.58 12.63
N SER A 155 7.20 -12.07 11.52
CA SER A 155 8.61 -12.44 11.38
C SER A 155 9.23 -11.84 10.12
N THR A 156 10.41 -11.23 10.26
CA THR A 156 11.18 -10.71 9.12
C THR A 156 11.65 -11.82 8.19
N GLY A 157 11.74 -11.52 6.92
CA GLY A 157 12.17 -12.46 5.87
C GLY A 157 11.63 -12.06 4.51
N ASN A 158 12.12 -12.73 3.48
CA ASN A 158 11.74 -12.46 2.09
C ASN A 158 10.32 -12.97 1.78
N THR A 159 9.74 -12.44 0.72
CA THR A 159 8.42 -12.88 0.24
C THR A 159 8.43 -14.32 -0.24
N THR A 160 7.25 -14.87 -0.26
CA THR A 160 6.94 -16.16 -0.89
C THR A 160 5.85 -15.92 -1.95
N ASP A 161 5.93 -16.66 -3.04
CA ASP A 161 4.88 -16.65 -4.06
C ASP A 161 3.54 -17.11 -3.48
N PHE A 162 2.50 -16.34 -3.77
CA PHE A 162 1.12 -16.68 -3.37
C PHE A 162 0.32 -17.24 -4.55
N GLY A 163 0.53 -16.70 -5.75
CA GLY A 163 -0.21 -16.98 -6.97
C GLY A 163 -0.26 -15.77 -7.89
N ASN A 164 -1.23 -15.71 -8.79
CA ASN A 164 -1.32 -14.64 -9.79
C ASN A 164 -2.69 -13.95 -9.77
N LEU A 165 -2.70 -12.68 -10.19
CA LEU A 165 -3.88 -11.94 -10.61
C LEU A 165 -4.46 -12.56 -11.90
N LEU A 166 -5.70 -12.23 -12.22
CA LEU A 166 -6.32 -12.62 -13.48
C LEU A 166 -5.61 -12.02 -14.69
N ASN A 167 -5.09 -10.80 -14.55
CA ASN A 167 -4.33 -10.09 -15.59
C ASN A 167 -3.22 -9.26 -14.95
N GLY A 168 -2.13 -9.03 -15.69
CA GLY A 168 -1.08 -8.09 -15.30
C GLY A 168 -1.64 -6.66 -15.24
N THR A 169 -1.47 -6.00 -14.10
CA THR A 169 -2.07 -4.69 -13.81
C THR A 169 -1.17 -3.88 -12.88
N TYR A 170 -1.05 -2.56 -13.11
CA TYR A 170 -0.30 -1.65 -12.24
C TYR A 170 -1.19 -0.47 -11.79
N ILE A 171 -0.73 0.30 -10.81
CA ILE A 171 -1.53 1.34 -10.13
C ILE A 171 -2.87 0.74 -9.66
N ILE A 172 -2.80 -0.47 -9.15
CA ILE A 172 -3.90 -1.26 -8.62
C ILE A 172 -4.01 -1.00 -7.12
N ASP A 173 -5.19 -1.02 -6.58
CA ASP A 173 -5.41 -0.83 -5.14
C ASP A 173 -5.98 -2.08 -4.48
N GLY A 174 -5.83 -2.15 -3.17
CA GLY A 174 -6.23 -3.28 -2.35
C GLY A 174 -7.08 -2.91 -1.15
N ALA A 175 -8.04 -3.76 -0.86
CA ALA A 175 -8.82 -3.73 0.36
C ALA A 175 -8.82 -5.12 0.99
N GLU A 176 -9.18 -5.22 2.25
CA GLU A 176 -9.18 -6.50 2.94
C GLU A 176 -10.32 -6.66 3.94
N THR A 177 -10.57 -7.91 4.25
CA THR A 177 -11.26 -8.36 5.46
C THR A 177 -10.32 -9.29 6.23
N ALA A 178 -10.72 -9.79 7.38
CA ALA A 178 -9.93 -10.80 8.09
C ALA A 178 -9.65 -12.08 7.25
N ILE A 179 -10.47 -12.35 6.21
CA ILE A 179 -10.44 -13.60 5.44
C ILE A 179 -9.95 -13.40 4.01
N ARG A 180 -10.27 -12.26 3.37
CA ARG A 180 -10.01 -12.01 1.94
C ARG A 180 -9.19 -10.76 1.72
N GLY A 181 -8.21 -10.86 0.82
CA GLY A 181 -7.63 -9.73 0.12
C GLY A 181 -8.40 -9.48 -1.17
N ILE A 182 -8.76 -8.23 -1.43
CA ILE A 182 -9.53 -7.78 -2.60
C ILE A 182 -8.63 -6.85 -3.40
N MET A 183 -8.50 -7.08 -4.70
CA MET A 183 -7.73 -6.29 -5.63
C MET A 183 -8.69 -5.63 -6.61
N ILE A 184 -8.52 -4.33 -6.83
CA ILE A 184 -9.54 -3.51 -7.49
C ILE A 184 -8.92 -2.69 -8.61
N GLY A 185 -9.49 -2.79 -9.82
CA GLY A 185 -9.16 -1.93 -10.96
C GLY A 185 -7.69 -1.94 -11.36
N GLY A 186 -7.14 -0.77 -11.63
CA GLY A 186 -5.77 -0.55 -12.07
C GLY A 186 -5.66 -0.25 -13.55
N SER A 187 -4.43 -0.14 -14.06
CA SER A 187 -4.15 0.07 -15.48
C SER A 187 -3.62 -1.22 -16.11
N GLY A 188 -4.39 -1.75 -17.04
CA GLY A 188 -4.03 -2.93 -17.82
C GLY A 188 -3.27 -2.57 -19.11
N ALA A 189 -3.05 -3.56 -19.97
CA ALA A 189 -2.25 -3.42 -21.20
C ALA A 189 -2.91 -2.51 -22.26
N VAL A 190 -4.23 -2.44 -22.29
CA VAL A 190 -4.99 -1.73 -23.34
C VAL A 190 -6.01 -0.72 -22.79
N SER A 191 -6.37 -0.84 -21.52
CA SER A 191 -7.40 0.01 -20.91
C SER A 191 -7.26 -0.01 -19.38
N TYR A 192 -8.00 0.88 -18.74
CA TYR A 192 -8.18 0.81 -17.29
C TYR A 192 -9.10 -0.36 -16.95
N GLU A 193 -8.68 -1.12 -15.95
CA GLU A 193 -9.41 -2.31 -15.51
C GLU A 193 -10.63 -1.93 -14.68
N ASN A 194 -11.70 -2.67 -14.85
CA ASN A 194 -12.88 -2.60 -13.99
C ASN A 194 -13.03 -3.87 -13.12
N THR A 195 -12.15 -4.81 -13.25
CA THR A 195 -12.18 -6.09 -12.53
C THR A 195 -11.99 -5.88 -11.03
N ILE A 196 -12.85 -6.49 -10.24
CA ILE A 196 -12.65 -6.73 -8.82
C ILE A 196 -12.35 -8.21 -8.66
N GLN A 197 -11.23 -8.54 -8.06
CA GLN A 197 -10.80 -9.92 -7.84
C GLN A 197 -10.38 -10.12 -6.39
N TYR A 198 -10.36 -11.35 -5.93
CA TYR A 198 -10.01 -11.66 -4.55
C TYR A 198 -9.18 -12.93 -4.41
N VAL A 199 -8.48 -13.01 -3.29
CA VAL A 199 -7.88 -14.24 -2.78
C VAL A 199 -8.37 -14.49 -1.35
N THR A 200 -8.26 -15.74 -0.90
CA THR A 200 -8.47 -16.10 0.50
C THR A 200 -7.11 -16.20 1.19
N PHE A 201 -6.88 -15.44 2.27
CA PHE A 201 -5.57 -15.40 2.94
C PHE A 201 -5.10 -16.77 3.44
N ALA A 202 -6.01 -17.67 3.79
CA ALA A 202 -5.67 -18.96 4.40
C ALA A 202 -4.94 -19.93 3.46
N SER A 203 -5.09 -19.78 2.13
CA SER A 203 -4.51 -20.71 1.14
C SER A 203 -3.91 -19.97 -0.03
N THR A 204 -2.71 -20.36 -0.45
CA THR A 204 -2.07 -19.85 -1.67
C THR A 204 -2.84 -20.31 -2.92
N GLY A 205 -2.83 -19.49 -3.95
CA GLY A 205 -3.48 -19.75 -5.23
C GLY A 205 -3.77 -18.47 -5.98
N ASN A 206 -4.18 -18.60 -7.23
CA ASN A 206 -4.53 -17.46 -8.07
C ASN A 206 -5.80 -16.76 -7.56
N SER A 207 -5.92 -15.49 -7.88
CA SER A 207 -7.12 -14.72 -7.61
C SER A 207 -8.33 -15.27 -8.36
N THR A 208 -9.48 -14.97 -7.83
CA THR A 208 -10.81 -15.32 -8.40
C THR A 208 -11.56 -14.03 -8.70
N ASP A 209 -12.28 -14.01 -9.79
CA ASP A 209 -13.18 -12.92 -10.13
C ASP A 209 -14.25 -12.73 -9.05
N PHE A 210 -14.40 -11.49 -8.59
CA PHE A 210 -15.45 -11.08 -7.65
C PHE A 210 -16.59 -10.36 -8.38
N GLY A 211 -16.27 -9.67 -9.49
CA GLY A 211 -17.19 -8.84 -10.24
C GLY A 211 -16.49 -7.59 -10.79
N ASN A 212 -17.27 -6.59 -11.15
CA ASN A 212 -16.72 -5.42 -11.85
C ASN A 212 -17.14 -4.10 -11.21
N LEU A 213 -16.25 -3.11 -11.29
CA LEU A 213 -16.60 -1.70 -11.14
C LEU A 213 -17.52 -1.28 -12.28
N THR A 214 -18.36 -0.31 -12.05
CA THR A 214 -19.22 0.28 -13.11
C THR A 214 -18.43 0.96 -14.22
N VAL A 215 -17.20 1.42 -13.92
CA VAL A 215 -16.28 2.06 -14.87
C VAL A 215 -14.86 1.65 -14.52
N GLY A 216 -14.05 1.29 -15.52
CA GLY A 216 -12.62 1.01 -15.36
C GLY A 216 -11.88 2.25 -14.86
N ARG A 217 -11.00 2.07 -13.88
CA ARG A 217 -10.24 3.15 -13.26
C ARG A 217 -8.90 2.69 -12.69
N TYR A 218 -7.99 3.63 -12.56
CA TYR A 218 -6.68 3.47 -11.92
C TYR A 218 -6.44 4.65 -10.96
N ALA A 219 -5.37 4.59 -10.18
CA ALA A 219 -4.97 5.63 -9.22
C ALA A 219 -6.13 6.08 -8.31
N HIS A 220 -6.91 5.11 -7.84
CA HIS A 220 -7.97 5.31 -6.86
C HIS A 220 -7.50 4.88 -5.49
N ALA A 221 -8.25 5.17 -4.47
CA ALA A 221 -8.02 4.68 -3.13
C ALA A 221 -9.16 3.75 -2.73
N SER A 222 -8.83 2.69 -2.05
CA SER A 222 -9.78 1.79 -1.40
C SER A 222 -9.64 1.85 0.11
N GLY A 223 -10.61 1.33 0.82
CA GLY A 223 -10.60 1.24 2.25
C GLY A 223 -11.45 0.08 2.72
N SER A 224 -11.01 -0.54 3.79
CA SER A 224 -11.75 -1.57 4.51
C SER A 224 -12.14 -1.05 5.89
N GLY A 225 -13.29 -1.50 6.37
CA GLY A 225 -13.75 -1.28 7.74
C GLY A 225 -13.64 -2.57 8.53
N ALA A 226 -13.24 -2.46 9.80
CA ALA A 226 -13.26 -3.56 10.76
C ALA A 226 -14.66 -3.78 11.31
#